data_0d6d2e7d76ee8ad172402333f01ead6f
#
_entry.id   0d6d2e7d76ee8ad172402333f01ead6f
#
_cell.length_a   1.000
_cell.length_b   1.000
_cell.length_c   1.000
_cell.angle_alpha   90.00
_cell.angle_beta   90.00
_cell.angle_gamma   90.00
#
_symmetry.space_group_name_H-M   'P 1'
#
loop_
_entity.id
_entity.type
_entity.pdbx_description
1 polymer ?
#
loop_
_entity_poly.entity_id
_entity_poly.type
_entity_poly.pdbx_seq_one_letter_code
_entity_poly.pdbx_strand_id
1 'polypeptide(L)'
;MNYERLKFISDEHGYNILPVKTGMQVELHERVGEGSTERIWKFKGLIIKVRKPGSADGTFTIRGLAAGQTIEKVYPLSFPKFEKVLLLDEYKIR
;
A
#
# COMPACT_ATOMS: atom_id res chain seq x y z
N MET A 1 -3.04 13.41 -14.97
CA MET A 1 -3.04 11.96 -15.13
C MET A 1 -3.94 11.35 -14.05
N ASN A 2 -4.86 10.50 -14.46
CA ASN A 2 -5.80 9.89 -13.53
C ASN A 2 -5.26 8.53 -13.09
N TYR A 3 -4.91 8.42 -11.82
CA TYR A 3 -4.46 7.16 -11.24
C TYR A 3 -5.68 6.38 -10.74
N GLU A 4 -5.64 5.08 -10.92
CA GLU A 4 -6.69 4.21 -10.40
C GLU A 4 -6.54 4.06 -8.90
N ARG A 5 -7.65 4.26 -8.18
CA ARG A 5 -7.68 4.01 -6.73
C ARG A 5 -7.93 2.53 -6.49
N LEU A 6 -7.03 1.88 -5.75
CA LEU A 6 -7.22 0.49 -5.37
C LEU A 6 -8.28 0.41 -4.28
N LYS A 7 -9.26 -0.46 -4.48
CA LYS A 7 -10.34 -0.68 -3.52
C LYS A 7 -10.00 -1.88 -2.65
N PHE A 8 -10.21 -1.74 -1.36
CA PHE A 8 -10.04 -2.85 -0.44
C PHE A 8 -11.10 -3.91 -0.71
N ILE A 9 -10.72 -5.17 -0.52
CA ILE A 9 -11.61 -6.32 -0.67
C ILE A 9 -11.84 -6.89 0.72
N SER A 10 -13.12 -7.07 1.10
CA SER A 10 -13.45 -7.68 2.38
C SER A 10 -13.21 -9.19 2.33
N ASP A 11 -12.55 -9.72 3.37
CA ASP A 11 -12.41 -11.14 3.52
C ASP A 11 -13.64 -11.74 4.21
N GLU A 12 -13.62 -13.06 4.48
CA GLU A 12 -14.75 -13.77 5.12
C GLU A 12 -15.02 -13.30 6.55
N HIS A 13 -14.05 -12.65 7.19
CA HIS A 13 -14.18 -12.16 8.57
C HIS A 13 -14.47 -10.66 8.63
N GLY A 14 -14.67 -10.01 7.52
CA GLY A 14 -14.98 -8.59 7.45
C GLY A 14 -13.77 -7.66 7.48
N TYR A 15 -12.54 -8.18 7.42
CA TYR A 15 -11.34 -7.35 7.31
C TYR A 15 -11.18 -6.82 5.89
N ASN A 16 -10.75 -5.59 5.78
CA ASN A 16 -10.48 -4.97 4.48
C ASN A 16 -9.04 -5.29 4.06
N ILE A 17 -8.90 -5.99 2.95
CA ILE A 17 -7.61 -6.46 2.45
C ILE A 17 -7.23 -5.66 1.21
N LEU A 18 -6.02 -5.12 1.18
CA LEU A 18 -5.53 -4.38 0.03
C LEU A 18 -5.07 -5.36 -1.06
N PRO A 19 -5.64 -5.28 -2.29
CA PRO A 19 -5.33 -6.25 -3.34
C PRO A 19 -4.08 -5.87 -4.14
N VAL A 20 -2.92 -5.79 -3.49
CA VAL A 20 -1.66 -5.49 -4.18
C VAL A 20 -0.96 -6.74 -4.65
N LYS A 21 -0.16 -6.59 -5.70
CA LYS A 21 0.63 -7.67 -6.28
C LYS A 21 2.05 -7.19 -6.50
N THR A 22 3.00 -8.13 -6.50
CA THR A 22 4.39 -7.83 -6.86
C THR A 22 4.44 -7.23 -8.27
N GLY A 23 5.19 -6.15 -8.42
CA GLY A 23 5.32 -5.45 -9.70
C GLY A 23 4.42 -4.22 -9.84
N MET A 24 3.49 -4.01 -8.91
CA MET A 24 2.69 -2.79 -8.91
C MET A 24 3.47 -1.61 -8.36
N GLN A 25 3.41 -0.49 -9.06
CA GLN A 25 3.90 0.77 -8.53
C GLN A 25 2.71 1.53 -7.97
N VAL A 26 2.78 1.88 -6.68
CA VAL A 26 1.65 2.47 -5.97
C VAL A 26 2.09 3.70 -5.19
N GLU A 27 1.12 4.55 -4.88
CA GLU A 27 1.30 5.65 -3.95
C GLU A 27 0.40 5.41 -2.74
N LEU A 28 1.02 5.26 -1.57
CA LEU A 28 0.31 5.04 -0.32
C LEU A 28 0.03 6.38 0.35
N HIS A 29 -1.21 6.60 0.73
CA HIS A 29 -1.61 7.78 1.49
C HIS A 29 -1.95 7.33 2.90
N GLU A 30 -1.01 7.48 3.81
CA GLU A 30 -1.12 7.00 5.18
C GLU A 30 -1.44 8.16 6.13
N ARG A 31 -2.43 7.94 7.00
CA ARG A 31 -2.72 8.91 8.06
C ARG A 31 -1.70 8.73 9.18
N VAL A 32 -0.98 9.80 9.50
CA VAL A 32 0.02 9.81 10.58
C VAL A 32 -0.30 10.92 11.56
N GLY A 33 0.09 10.72 12.82
CA GLY A 33 -0.19 11.68 13.88
C GLY A 33 -1.53 11.42 14.54
N GLU A 34 -1.92 12.30 15.46
CA GLU A 34 -3.15 12.19 16.23
C GLU A 34 -3.81 13.56 16.38
N GLY A 35 -5.14 13.57 16.39
CA GLY A 35 -5.93 14.77 16.62
C GLY A 35 -5.60 15.89 15.66
N SER A 36 -5.27 17.06 16.19
CA SER A 36 -4.97 18.24 15.37
C SER A 36 -3.65 18.15 14.61
N THR A 37 -2.79 17.18 14.95
CA THR A 37 -1.52 16.97 14.26
C THR A 37 -1.62 15.91 13.17
N GLU A 38 -2.80 15.33 12.95
CA GLU A 38 -3.00 14.33 11.93
C GLU A 38 -2.74 14.91 10.55
N ARG A 39 -2.00 14.16 9.74
CA ARG A 39 -1.66 14.55 8.37
C ARG A 39 -1.58 13.31 7.50
N ILE A 40 -1.59 13.51 6.20
CA ILE A 40 -1.44 12.44 5.23
C ILE A 40 0.00 12.38 4.77
N TRP A 41 0.65 11.24 4.99
CA TRP A 41 2.00 10.98 4.49
C TRP A 41 1.89 10.16 3.21
N LYS A 42 2.53 10.65 2.15
CA LYS A 42 2.46 10.00 0.85
C LYS A 42 3.79 9.32 0.55
N PHE A 43 3.73 8.05 0.20
CA PHE A 43 4.91 7.27 -0.15
C PHE A 43 4.67 6.54 -1.46
N LYS A 44 5.54 6.79 -2.43
CA LYS A 44 5.46 6.18 -3.75
C LYS A 44 6.53 5.13 -3.87
N GLY A 45 6.17 3.94 -4.33
CA GLY A 45 7.14 2.88 -4.48
C GLY A 45 6.63 1.68 -5.25
N LEU A 46 7.51 0.69 -5.36
CA LEU A 46 7.26 -0.55 -6.08
C LEU A 46 7.01 -1.67 -5.07
N ILE A 47 5.93 -2.42 -5.28
CA ILE A 47 5.64 -3.61 -4.47
C ILE A 47 6.60 -4.71 -4.91
N ILE A 48 7.50 -5.12 -4.02
CA ILE A 48 8.53 -6.11 -4.33
C ILE A 48 8.24 -7.49 -3.74
N LYS A 49 7.31 -7.56 -2.77
CA LYS A 49 6.98 -8.82 -2.12
C LYS A 49 5.58 -8.74 -1.52
N VAL A 50 4.82 -9.82 -1.67
CA VAL A 50 3.52 -9.97 -1.03
C VAL A 50 3.48 -11.34 -0.36
N ARG A 51 3.13 -11.37 0.92
CA ARG A 51 2.98 -12.61 1.68
C ARG A 51 1.51 -12.79 2.01
N LYS A 52 1.01 -14.04 1.87
CA LYS A 52 -0.38 -14.42 2.16
C LYS A 52 -1.39 -13.47 1.51
N PRO A 53 -1.35 -13.31 0.18
CA PRO A 53 -2.29 -12.40 -0.49
C PRO A 53 -3.74 -12.79 -0.21
N GLY A 54 -4.59 -11.78 0.00
CA GLY A 54 -6.00 -12.00 0.30
C GLY A 54 -6.28 -12.34 1.75
N SER A 55 -5.28 -12.37 2.62
CA SER A 55 -5.43 -12.71 4.04
C SER A 55 -5.20 -11.50 4.92
N ALA A 56 -5.98 -11.38 6.01
CA ALA A 56 -5.77 -10.32 6.99
C ALA A 56 -4.40 -10.42 7.67
N ASP A 57 -3.81 -11.62 7.71
CA ASP A 57 -2.46 -11.85 8.26
C ASP A 57 -1.37 -11.55 7.23
N GLY A 58 -1.75 -11.22 5.99
CA GLY A 58 -0.79 -10.98 4.93
C GLY A 58 -0.06 -9.66 5.09
N THR A 59 1.08 -9.56 4.41
CA THR A 59 1.89 -8.35 4.39
C THR A 59 2.40 -8.07 2.98
N PHE A 60 2.80 -6.83 2.75
CA PHE A 60 3.50 -6.49 1.52
C PHE A 60 4.69 -5.60 1.83
N THR A 61 5.71 -5.69 0.97
CA THR A 61 6.91 -4.86 1.07
C THR A 61 6.93 -3.90 -0.12
N ILE A 62 7.10 -2.63 0.18
CA ILE A 62 7.20 -1.58 -0.83
C ILE A 62 8.57 -0.93 -0.74
N ARG A 63 9.20 -0.70 -1.89
CA ARG A 63 10.50 -0.04 -2.00
C ARG A 63 10.33 1.26 -2.76
N GLY A 64 10.82 2.37 -2.18
CA GLY A 64 10.71 3.66 -2.82
C GLY A 64 11.78 4.62 -2.31
N LEU A 65 11.72 5.85 -2.81
CA LEU A 65 12.65 6.91 -2.40
C LEU A 65 11.99 7.82 -1.37
N ALA A 66 12.72 8.09 -0.30
CA ALA A 66 12.32 9.09 0.67
C ALA A 66 13.56 9.88 1.08
N ALA A 67 13.50 11.20 0.97
CA ALA A 67 14.62 12.10 1.28
C ALA A 67 15.92 11.73 0.55
N GLY A 68 15.79 11.31 -0.72
CA GLY A 68 16.93 10.96 -1.56
C GLY A 68 17.52 9.57 -1.31
N GLN A 69 16.92 8.80 -0.42
CA GLN A 69 17.40 7.46 -0.09
C GLN A 69 16.36 6.42 -0.44
N THR A 70 16.83 5.24 -0.89
CA THR A 70 15.95 4.10 -1.11
C THR A 70 15.62 3.46 0.23
N ILE A 71 14.33 3.34 0.52
CA ILE A 71 13.86 2.69 1.73
C ILE A 71 12.86 1.60 1.38
N GLU A 72 12.77 0.60 2.26
CA GLU A 72 11.78 -0.47 2.17
C GLU A 72 10.91 -0.41 3.41
N LYS A 73 9.61 -0.58 3.20
CA LYS A 73 8.64 -0.65 4.30
C LYS A 73 7.77 -1.87 4.13
N VAL A 74 7.43 -2.50 5.26
CA VAL A 74 6.53 -3.65 5.30
C VAL A 74 5.24 -3.21 5.98
N TYR A 75 4.12 -3.46 5.33
CA TYR A 75 2.80 -3.11 5.85
C TYR A 75 1.90 -4.34 5.86
N PRO A 76 0.98 -4.43 6.83
CA PRO A 76 -0.08 -5.44 6.76
C PRO A 76 -1.02 -5.13 5.59
N LEU A 77 -1.56 -6.18 4.94
CA LEU A 77 -2.54 -5.99 3.87
C LEU A 77 -3.84 -5.37 4.40
N SER A 78 -4.11 -5.50 5.68
CA SER A 78 -5.30 -4.95 6.33
C SER A 78 -5.01 -3.68 7.14
N PHE A 79 -3.97 -2.94 6.77
CA PHE A 79 -3.55 -1.75 7.52
C PHE A 79 -4.65 -0.69 7.54
N PRO A 80 -5.16 -0.32 8.74
CA PRO A 80 -6.34 0.56 8.82
C PRO A 80 -6.05 2.04 8.61
N LYS A 81 -4.77 2.44 8.61
CA LYS A 81 -4.40 3.86 8.51
C LYS A 81 -4.18 4.36 7.09
N PHE A 82 -4.43 3.53 6.08
CA PHE A 82 -4.38 4.02 4.71
C PHE A 82 -5.62 4.85 4.41
N GLU A 83 -5.41 6.12 4.06
CA GLU A 83 -6.48 6.98 3.56
C GLU A 83 -6.93 6.49 2.19
N LYS A 84 -5.95 6.24 1.32
CA LYS A 84 -6.19 5.63 0.01
C LYS A 84 -4.87 5.11 -0.55
N VAL A 85 -4.97 4.24 -1.53
CA VAL A 85 -3.83 3.69 -2.26
C VAL A 85 -4.11 3.88 -3.75
N LEU A 86 -3.18 4.51 -4.46
CA LEU A 86 -3.32 4.77 -5.88
C LEU A 86 -2.41 3.84 -6.67
N LEU A 87 -2.95 3.16 -7.66
CA LEU A 87 -2.18 2.36 -8.60
C LEU A 87 -1.59 3.29 -9.66
N LEU A 88 -0.27 3.39 -9.73
CA LEU A 88 0.42 4.23 -10.70
C LEU A 88 0.78 3.45 -11.95
N ASP A 89 1.21 2.22 -11.78
CA ASP A 89 1.63 1.38 -12.90
C ASP A 89 1.63 -0.08 -12.46
N GLU A 90 1.62 -0.98 -13.42
CA GLU A 90 1.69 -2.41 -13.15
C GLU A 90 2.66 -3.04 -14.15
N TYR A 91 3.80 -3.51 -13.64
CA TYR A 91 4.79 -4.20 -14.46
C TYR A 91 4.39 -5.64 -14.64
N LYS A 92 4.29 -6.08 -15.89
CA LYS A 92 4.03 -7.49 -16.18
C LYS A 92 5.34 -8.23 -16.23
N ILE A 93 5.50 -9.20 -15.35
CA ILE A 93 6.65 -10.09 -15.34
C ILE A 93 6.37 -11.21 -16.35
N ARG A 94 7.26 -11.37 -17.30
CA ARG A 94 7.15 -12.41 -18.32
C ARG A 94 8.15 -13.53 -18.03
#